data_d5138147fc2df1c435ffeb324651ae69
#
_entry.id   d5138147fc2df1c435ffeb324651ae69
#
_cell.length_a   1.000
_cell.length_b   1.000
_cell.length_c   1.000
_cell.angle_alpha   90.00
_cell.angle_beta   90.00
_cell.angle_gamma   90.00
#
_symmetry.space_group_name_H-M   'P 1'
#
loop_
_entity.id
_entity.type
_entity.pdbx_description
1 polymer ?
#
loop_
_entity_poly.entity_id
_entity_poly.type
_entity_poly.pdbx_seq_one_letter_code
_entity_poly.pdbx_strand_id
1 'polypeptide(L)'
;MEWFVPVLSLIGALFGGSISAIVSNRLAERRLDVELIREARITLERWHATRVGPLDPQYPGIDSERLKNIGDQTLEDFFQRHFEESYRLPAALGSVRSWDDRIGDIIDDSDWRIPEKSVPALRAALKDAERKARKQLWAPRA
;
A
#
# COMPACT_ATOMS: atom_id res chain seq x y z
N MET A 1 23.45 -1.95 54.41
CA MET A 1 23.73 -1.85 52.98
C MET A 1 22.91 -2.79 52.09
N GLU A 2 21.86 -3.43 52.59
CA GLU A 2 21.08 -4.46 51.87
C GLU A 2 19.93 -3.91 51.01
N TRP A 3 19.64 -2.63 51.09
CA TRP A 3 18.50 -2.01 50.35
C TRP A 3 18.86 -1.50 48.95
N PHE A 4 20.12 -1.43 48.60
CA PHE A 4 20.56 -0.90 47.31
C PHE A 4 20.29 -1.87 46.13
N VAL A 5 20.38 -3.16 46.36
CA VAL A 5 20.22 -4.18 45.32
C VAL A 5 18.78 -4.24 44.82
N PRO A 6 17.72 -4.29 45.66
CA PRO A 6 16.36 -4.32 45.20
C PRO A 6 15.90 -3.02 44.52
N VAL A 7 16.42 -1.86 44.97
CA VAL A 7 16.10 -0.58 44.32
C VAL A 7 16.72 -0.45 42.94
N LEU A 8 17.96 -0.86 42.77
CA LEU A 8 18.61 -0.89 41.44
C LEU A 8 17.94 -1.90 40.48
N SER A 9 17.50 -3.04 41.00
CA SER A 9 16.78 -4.02 40.17
C SER A 9 15.39 -3.51 39.73
N LEU A 10 14.70 -2.79 40.61
CA LEU A 10 13.39 -2.17 40.29
C LEU A 10 13.53 -1.05 39.24
N ILE A 11 14.56 -0.21 39.38
CA ILE A 11 14.87 0.84 38.43
C ILE A 11 15.26 0.21 37.08
N GLY A 12 16.09 -0.82 37.06
CA GLY A 12 16.47 -1.56 35.87
C GLY A 12 15.27 -2.20 35.14
N ALA A 13 14.32 -2.77 35.90
CA ALA A 13 13.11 -3.36 35.35
C ALA A 13 12.16 -2.29 34.75
N LEU A 14 12.00 -1.14 35.42
CA LEU A 14 11.17 -0.03 34.95
C LEU A 14 11.75 0.63 33.69
N PHE A 15 13.04 0.91 33.67
CA PHE A 15 13.67 1.48 32.48
C PHE A 15 13.83 0.49 31.33
N GLY A 16 14.18 -0.75 31.61
CA GLY A 16 14.29 -1.82 30.61
C GLY A 16 12.95 -2.15 29.96
N GLY A 17 11.88 -2.21 30.74
CA GLY A 17 10.52 -2.44 30.22
C GLY A 17 10.02 -1.29 29.34
N SER A 18 10.24 -0.04 29.76
CA SER A 18 9.80 1.14 29.02
C SER A 18 10.55 1.29 27.68
N ILE A 19 11.85 1.09 27.69
CA ILE A 19 12.66 1.15 26.45
C ILE A 19 12.29 0.03 25.49
N SER A 20 12.09 -1.18 26.00
CA SER A 20 11.66 -2.33 25.19
C SER A 20 10.28 -2.08 24.56
N ALA A 21 9.33 -1.54 25.31
CA ALA A 21 8.00 -1.22 24.80
C ALA A 21 8.05 -0.14 23.71
N ILE A 22 8.83 0.93 23.90
CA ILE A 22 8.99 1.99 22.90
C ILE A 22 9.65 1.45 21.62
N VAL A 23 10.67 0.63 21.74
CA VAL A 23 11.35 0.02 20.59
C VAL A 23 10.42 -0.94 19.85
N SER A 24 9.67 -1.76 20.57
CA SER A 24 8.70 -2.68 19.98
C SER A 24 7.58 -1.96 19.24
N ASN A 25 7.05 -0.88 19.83
CA ASN A 25 5.98 -0.09 19.22
C ASN A 25 6.45 0.58 17.91
N ARG A 26 7.63 1.14 17.91
CA ARG A 26 8.23 1.76 16.71
C ARG A 26 8.59 0.76 15.61
N LEU A 27 9.00 -0.44 15.98
CA LEU A 27 9.20 -1.53 15.03
C LEU A 27 7.86 -1.99 14.42
N ALA A 28 6.80 -2.04 15.22
CA ALA A 28 5.46 -2.35 14.76
C ALA A 28 4.95 -1.28 13.78
N GLU A 29 5.11 0.01 14.09
CA GLU A 29 4.74 1.12 13.20
C GLU A 29 5.48 1.03 11.85
N ARG A 30 6.79 0.80 11.87
CA ARG A 30 7.58 0.67 10.64
C ARG A 30 7.22 -0.57 9.80
N ARG A 31 6.84 -1.66 10.46
CA ARG A 31 6.32 -2.85 9.75
C ARG A 31 4.98 -2.55 9.11
N LEU A 32 4.13 -1.80 9.81
CA LEU A 32 2.84 -1.36 9.26
C LEU A 32 3.03 -0.51 8.01
N ASP A 33 3.98 0.41 8.00
CA ASP A 33 4.28 1.23 6.82
C ASP A 33 4.66 0.37 5.60
N VAL A 34 5.53 -0.64 5.79
CA VAL A 34 5.90 -1.55 4.71
C VAL A 34 4.70 -2.34 4.20
N GLU A 35 3.83 -2.80 5.10
CA GLU A 35 2.61 -3.53 4.72
C GLU A 35 1.62 -2.63 3.98
N LEU A 36 1.43 -1.38 4.40
CA LEU A 36 0.58 -0.41 3.70
C LEU A 36 1.07 -0.13 2.27
N ILE A 37 2.38 0.05 2.09
CA ILE A 37 2.96 0.25 0.76
C ILE A 37 2.78 -1.00 -0.10
N ARG A 38 2.94 -2.18 0.47
CA ARG A 38 2.73 -3.45 -0.22
C ARG A 38 1.27 -3.62 -0.63
N GLU A 39 0.34 -3.30 0.25
CA GLU A 39 -1.09 -3.34 -0.03
C GLU A 39 -1.47 -2.36 -1.14
N ALA A 40 -0.96 -1.13 -1.10
CA ALA A 40 -1.16 -0.16 -2.17
C ALA A 40 -0.66 -0.68 -3.53
N ARG A 41 0.48 -1.37 -3.56
CA ARG A 41 1.00 -1.99 -4.78
C ARG A 41 0.11 -3.13 -5.28
N ILE A 42 -0.35 -4.00 -4.38
CA ILE A 42 -1.28 -5.10 -4.75
C ILE A 42 -2.59 -4.53 -5.28
N THR A 43 -3.13 -3.49 -4.63
CA THR A 43 -4.36 -2.83 -5.07
C THR A 43 -4.19 -2.18 -6.44
N LEU A 44 -3.05 -1.54 -6.71
CA LEU A 44 -2.74 -0.99 -8.03
C LEU A 44 -2.73 -2.08 -9.11
N GLU A 45 -2.10 -3.22 -8.86
CA GLU A 45 -2.06 -4.32 -9.83
C GLU A 45 -3.45 -4.95 -10.05
N ARG A 46 -4.25 -5.09 -9.00
CA ARG A 46 -5.64 -5.58 -9.12
C ARG A 46 -6.48 -4.63 -9.95
N TRP A 47 -6.43 -3.35 -9.62
CA TRP A 47 -7.14 -2.33 -10.37
C TRP A 47 -6.71 -2.29 -11.84
N HIS A 48 -5.41 -2.34 -12.12
CA HIS A 48 -4.90 -2.39 -13.49
C HIS A 48 -5.37 -3.65 -14.22
N ALA A 49 -5.37 -4.80 -13.57
CA ALA A 49 -5.87 -6.06 -14.15
C ALA A 49 -7.36 -5.98 -14.51
N THR A 50 -8.19 -5.25 -13.75
CA THR A 50 -9.60 -5.04 -14.10
C THR A 50 -9.78 -4.10 -15.30
N ARG A 51 -8.81 -3.27 -15.61
CA ARG A 51 -8.84 -2.39 -16.80
C ARG A 51 -8.36 -3.07 -18.07
N VAL A 52 -7.36 -3.93 -17.95
CA VAL A 52 -6.82 -4.73 -19.07
C VAL A 52 -7.71 -5.93 -19.41
N GLY A 53 -8.86 -6.04 -18.76
CA GLY A 53 -9.83 -7.10 -19.00
C GLY A 53 -10.54 -6.99 -20.34
N PRO A 54 -11.46 -7.94 -20.62
CA PRO A 54 -12.10 -8.10 -21.91
C PRO A 54 -12.94 -6.92 -22.44
N LEU A 55 -13.06 -5.86 -21.66
CA LEU A 55 -13.83 -4.66 -22.02
C LEU A 55 -12.97 -3.43 -22.36
N ASP A 56 -11.65 -3.57 -22.43
CA ASP A 56 -10.80 -2.47 -22.86
C ASP A 56 -10.87 -2.30 -24.39
N PRO A 57 -11.45 -1.20 -24.91
CA PRO A 57 -11.54 -0.94 -26.35
C PRO A 57 -10.17 -0.74 -27.02
N GLN A 58 -9.10 -0.62 -26.24
CA GLN A 58 -7.73 -0.56 -26.75
C GLN A 58 -7.11 -1.95 -27.00
N TYR A 59 -7.79 -3.02 -26.58
CA TYR A 59 -7.37 -4.38 -26.88
C TYR A 59 -7.95 -4.82 -28.24
N PRO A 60 -7.14 -4.83 -29.32
CA PRO A 60 -7.64 -5.14 -30.68
C PRO A 60 -7.96 -6.61 -30.91
N GLY A 61 -8.40 -7.32 -29.88
CA GLY A 61 -8.69 -8.75 -29.94
C GLY A 61 -10.00 -9.19 -29.30
N ILE A 62 -10.79 -8.25 -28.82
CA ILE A 62 -12.13 -8.61 -28.29
C ILE A 62 -13.16 -8.33 -29.34
N ASP A 63 -13.46 -9.39 -30.04
CA ASP A 63 -14.54 -9.46 -30.97
C ASP A 63 -15.88 -9.23 -30.25
N SER A 64 -16.71 -8.34 -30.82
CA SER A 64 -18.06 -8.07 -30.32
C SER A 64 -18.92 -9.34 -30.16
N GLU A 65 -18.58 -10.43 -30.87
CA GLU A 65 -19.21 -11.74 -30.68
C GLU A 65 -18.78 -12.42 -29.36
N ARG A 66 -17.54 -12.21 -28.88
CA ARG A 66 -17.13 -12.72 -27.56
C ARG A 66 -17.85 -12.03 -26.42
N LEU A 67 -18.11 -10.72 -26.54
CA LEU A 67 -18.92 -9.98 -25.56
C LEU A 67 -20.36 -10.48 -25.48
N LYS A 68 -20.94 -10.92 -26.60
CA LYS A 68 -22.29 -11.51 -26.62
C LYS A 68 -22.37 -12.89 -25.99
N ASN A 69 -21.23 -13.61 -25.93
CA ASN A 69 -21.14 -14.95 -25.34
C ASN A 69 -20.69 -14.95 -23.88
N ILE A 70 -20.25 -13.79 -23.35
CA ILE A 70 -19.99 -13.61 -21.93
C ILE A 70 -21.37 -13.39 -21.30
N GLY A 71 -21.86 -14.35 -20.51
CA GLY A 71 -23.16 -14.24 -19.86
C GLY A 71 -23.25 -12.97 -19.01
N ASP A 72 -24.44 -12.36 -18.95
CA ASP A 72 -24.71 -11.09 -18.24
C ASP A 72 -24.17 -11.06 -16.82
N GLN A 73 -24.22 -12.18 -16.12
CA GLN A 73 -23.71 -12.35 -14.75
C GLN A 73 -22.18 -12.18 -14.66
N THR A 74 -21.44 -12.63 -15.67
CA THR A 74 -19.96 -12.47 -15.72
C THR A 74 -19.57 -11.03 -15.99
N LEU A 75 -20.37 -10.31 -16.76
CA LEU A 75 -20.17 -8.87 -17.01
C LEU A 75 -20.49 -8.04 -15.77
N GLU A 76 -21.58 -8.37 -15.06
CA GLU A 76 -21.96 -7.69 -13.83
C GLU A 76 -20.90 -7.88 -12.75
N ASP A 77 -20.41 -9.11 -12.54
CA ASP A 77 -19.31 -9.42 -11.62
C ASP A 77 -18.02 -8.66 -11.98
N PHE A 78 -17.73 -8.52 -13.27
CA PHE A 78 -16.57 -7.76 -13.74
C PHE A 78 -16.69 -6.26 -13.43
N PHE A 79 -17.86 -5.66 -13.75
CA PHE A 79 -18.12 -4.25 -13.44
C PHE A 79 -18.09 -3.99 -11.94
N GLN A 80 -18.67 -4.85 -11.14
CA GLN A 80 -18.66 -4.71 -9.68
C GLN A 80 -17.22 -4.72 -9.14
N ARG A 81 -16.39 -5.67 -9.57
CA ARG A 81 -14.96 -5.71 -9.18
C ARG A 81 -14.21 -4.46 -9.63
N HIS A 82 -14.44 -4.01 -10.86
CA HIS A 82 -13.81 -2.79 -11.37
C HIS A 82 -14.18 -1.56 -10.53
N PHE A 83 -15.45 -1.42 -10.15
CA PHE A 83 -15.89 -0.35 -9.27
C PHE A 83 -15.23 -0.45 -7.90
N GLU A 84 -15.25 -1.63 -7.26
CA GLU A 84 -14.65 -1.84 -5.95
C GLU A 84 -13.16 -1.47 -5.94
N GLU A 85 -12.39 -1.95 -6.90
CA GLU A 85 -10.96 -1.66 -6.97
C GLU A 85 -10.69 -0.18 -7.32
N SER A 86 -11.56 0.46 -8.09
CA SER A 86 -11.46 1.89 -8.42
C SER A 86 -11.67 2.80 -7.19
N TYR A 87 -12.46 2.38 -6.20
CA TYR A 87 -12.60 3.10 -4.93
C TYR A 87 -11.49 2.77 -3.94
N ARG A 88 -10.98 1.54 -3.96
CA ARG A 88 -9.92 1.11 -3.04
C ARG A 88 -8.57 1.74 -3.38
N LEU A 89 -8.26 1.91 -4.66
CA LEU A 89 -6.97 2.40 -5.10
C LEU A 89 -6.62 3.80 -4.58
N PRO A 90 -7.48 4.83 -4.70
CA PRO A 90 -7.17 6.16 -4.15
C PRO A 90 -6.97 6.14 -2.64
N ALA A 91 -7.75 5.34 -1.89
CA ALA A 91 -7.60 5.20 -0.46
C ALA A 91 -6.26 4.54 -0.08
N ALA A 92 -5.89 3.45 -0.77
CA ALA A 92 -4.63 2.76 -0.56
C ALA A 92 -3.42 3.65 -0.90
N LEU A 93 -3.46 4.39 -2.01
CA LEU A 93 -2.42 5.34 -2.38
C LEU A 93 -2.36 6.53 -1.42
N GLY A 94 -3.50 7.03 -0.95
CA GLY A 94 -3.58 8.10 0.04
C GLY A 94 -2.88 7.76 1.35
N SER A 95 -2.96 6.51 1.81
CA SER A 95 -2.29 6.05 3.03
C SER A 95 -0.76 6.05 2.94
N VAL A 96 -0.21 6.04 1.73
CA VAL A 96 1.24 5.96 1.47
C VAL A 96 1.81 7.20 0.75
N ARG A 97 0.99 8.23 0.52
CA ARG A 97 1.38 9.43 -0.23
C ARG A 97 2.61 10.15 0.31
N SER A 98 2.85 10.08 1.62
CA SER A 98 3.99 10.74 2.28
C SER A 98 5.34 10.05 2.02
N TRP A 99 5.33 8.85 1.44
CA TRP A 99 6.55 8.08 1.18
C TRP A 99 7.25 8.47 -0.13
N ASP A 100 6.48 9.03 -1.10
CA ASP A 100 7.03 9.49 -2.36
C ASP A 100 6.11 10.57 -2.95
N ASP A 101 6.65 11.76 -3.22
CA ASP A 101 5.88 12.92 -3.70
C ASP A 101 5.13 12.63 -5.01
N ARG A 102 5.69 11.78 -5.87
CA ARG A 102 5.04 11.37 -7.13
C ARG A 102 3.68 10.70 -6.90
N ILE A 103 3.50 10.01 -5.77
CA ILE A 103 2.22 9.39 -5.42
C ILE A 103 1.20 10.49 -5.11
N GLY A 104 1.62 11.48 -4.31
CA GLY A 104 0.80 12.64 -3.97
C GLY A 104 0.37 13.43 -5.21
N ASP A 105 1.33 13.77 -6.06
CA ASP A 105 1.09 14.53 -7.30
C ASP A 105 0.07 13.82 -8.21
N ILE A 106 0.23 12.51 -8.41
CA ILE A 106 -0.70 11.74 -9.26
C ILE A 106 -2.11 11.70 -8.66
N ILE A 107 -2.25 11.59 -7.34
CA ILE A 107 -3.56 11.59 -6.68
C ILE A 107 -4.21 12.97 -6.81
N ASP A 108 -3.45 14.03 -6.53
CA ASP A 108 -3.96 15.40 -6.51
C ASP A 108 -4.34 15.87 -7.92
N ASP A 109 -3.60 15.47 -8.96
CA ASP A 109 -3.88 15.78 -10.37
C ASP A 109 -5.04 14.97 -10.96
N SER A 110 -5.41 13.83 -10.33
CA SER A 110 -6.30 12.86 -10.98
C SER A 110 -7.78 13.02 -10.66
N ASP A 111 -8.15 13.98 -9.81
CA ASP A 111 -9.55 14.23 -9.43
C ASP A 111 -10.32 12.90 -9.17
N TRP A 112 -9.71 12.01 -8.30
CA TRP A 112 -10.15 10.66 -7.92
C TRP A 112 -10.06 9.55 -9.01
N ARG A 113 -9.81 9.89 -10.28
CA ARG A 113 -9.65 8.92 -11.38
C ARG A 113 -8.20 8.79 -11.77
N ILE A 114 -7.51 7.79 -11.25
CA ILE A 114 -6.12 7.52 -11.60
C ILE A 114 -6.00 7.23 -13.11
N PRO A 115 -5.27 8.06 -13.88
CA PRO A 115 -5.08 7.82 -15.30
C PRO A 115 -4.23 6.58 -15.54
N GLU A 116 -4.59 5.77 -16.53
CA GLU A 116 -3.83 4.55 -16.88
C GLU A 116 -2.36 4.84 -17.23
N LYS A 117 -2.12 5.97 -17.91
CA LYS A 117 -0.76 6.46 -18.20
C LYS A 117 0.11 6.66 -16.97
N SER A 118 -0.48 6.81 -15.78
CA SER A 118 0.24 6.99 -14.52
C SER A 118 0.67 5.68 -13.86
N VAL A 119 0.18 4.53 -14.33
CA VAL A 119 0.50 3.21 -13.75
C VAL A 119 2.00 2.92 -13.70
N PRO A 120 2.80 3.15 -14.77
CA PRO A 120 4.24 2.92 -14.69
C PRO A 120 4.93 3.82 -13.65
N ALA A 121 4.51 5.08 -13.53
CA ALA A 121 5.05 6.03 -12.56
C ALA A 121 4.68 5.62 -11.13
N LEU A 122 3.43 5.21 -10.89
CA LEU A 122 2.99 4.69 -9.59
C LEU A 122 3.72 3.41 -9.19
N ARG A 123 3.94 2.47 -10.12
CA ARG A 123 4.74 1.27 -9.85
C ARG A 123 6.16 1.62 -9.40
N ALA A 124 6.80 2.55 -10.09
CA ALA A 124 8.14 3.00 -9.76
C ALA A 124 8.15 3.70 -8.38
N ALA A 125 7.22 4.60 -8.13
CA ALA A 125 7.11 5.32 -6.86
C ALA A 125 6.85 4.39 -5.67
N LEU A 126 5.93 3.43 -5.80
CA LEU A 126 5.64 2.44 -4.76
C LEU A 126 6.82 1.50 -4.49
N LYS A 127 7.58 1.13 -5.53
CA LYS A 127 8.81 0.34 -5.37
C LYS A 127 9.89 1.13 -4.63
N ASP A 128 10.03 2.41 -4.93
CA ASP A 128 10.99 3.29 -4.26
C ASP A 128 10.58 3.55 -2.80
N ALA A 129 9.28 3.78 -2.54
CA ALA A 129 8.72 3.91 -1.21
C ALA A 129 8.97 2.65 -0.36
N GLU A 130 8.70 1.45 -0.91
CA GLU A 130 8.96 0.18 -0.23
C GLU A 130 10.44 0.03 0.12
N ARG A 131 11.33 0.38 -0.81
CA ARG A 131 12.77 0.35 -0.56
C ARG A 131 13.22 1.31 0.54
N LYS A 132 12.66 2.53 0.56
CA LYS A 132 12.90 3.52 1.63
C LYS A 132 12.41 3.00 2.98
N ALA A 133 11.17 2.51 3.05
CA ALA A 133 10.57 1.98 4.27
C ALA A 133 11.38 0.78 4.82
N ARG A 134 11.79 -0.14 3.98
CA ARG A 134 12.65 -1.27 4.38
C ARG A 134 14.01 -0.83 4.90
N LYS A 135 14.65 0.17 4.27
CA LYS A 135 15.91 0.72 4.79
C LYS A 135 15.75 1.33 6.17
N GLN A 136 14.63 2.01 6.43
CA GLN A 136 14.34 2.58 7.75
C GLN A 136 14.09 1.52 8.83
N LEU A 137 13.61 0.32 8.46
CA LEU A 137 13.49 -0.81 9.41
C LEU A 137 14.85 -1.20 10.00
N TRP A 138 15.91 -1.14 9.19
CA TRP A 138 17.24 -1.65 9.55
C TRP A 138 18.26 -0.54 9.86
N ALA A 139 17.89 0.72 9.66
CA ALA A 139 18.80 1.83 9.95
C ALA A 139 19.00 1.98 11.47
N PRO A 140 20.26 1.85 11.97
CA PRO A 140 20.56 2.31 13.33
C PRO A 140 20.28 3.82 13.39
N ARG A 141 19.73 4.28 14.49
CA ARG A 141 19.56 5.72 14.70
C ARG A 141 20.90 6.36 15.01
N ALA A 142 21.19 7.43 14.29
CA ALA A 142 22.11 8.44 14.77
C ALA A 142 21.50 9.16 15.98
#